data_58e8ae35f0fe2951f499d3f8c3cb6f6c
#
_entry.id   58e8ae35f0fe2951f499d3f8c3cb6f6c
#
_cell.length_a   1.000
_cell.length_b   1.000
_cell.length_c   1.000
_cell.angle_alpha   90.00
_cell.angle_beta   90.00
_cell.angle_gamma   90.00
#
_symmetry.space_group_name_H-M   'P 1'
#
loop_
_entity.id
_entity.type
_entity.pdbx_description
1 polymer ?
#
loop_
_entity_poly.entity_id
_entity_poly.type
_entity_poly.pdbx_seq_one_letter_code
_entity_poly.pdbx_strand_id
1 'polypeptide(L)'
;MERASGGLLATSQQDPALSGNGKWLAVISDLRGRQTVQMRNVINGSIQALPQLKRHQPHSSPSLSWNGRYIALITQHGRRRMAVIADRLNGRLHPIQLPGGRDPIQVSLAPDAQTLALQVTDQGLWRVEIFDLSDVLEIDRPAGQALSTPPLTPAPLEWSA
;
A
#
# COMPACT_ATOMS: atom_id res chain seq x y z
N MET A 1 9.69 9.74 23.93
CA MET A 1 9.03 9.08 23.60
C MET A 1 9.25 7.82 23.85
N GLU A 2 8.71 7.03 24.06
CA GLU A 2 8.82 5.97 24.32
C GLU A 2 8.43 5.03 23.89
N ARG A 3 8.52 4.12 23.89
CA ARG A 3 8.31 3.23 23.48
C ARG A 3 8.00 2.18 23.86
N ALA A 4 7.68 1.58 23.68
CA ALA A 4 7.21 0.69 23.50
C ALA A 4 7.57 -0.40 23.90
N SER A 5 7.40 -1.12 24.38
CA SER A 5 7.61 -2.03 24.66
C SER A 5 7.64 -3.13 24.27
N GLY A 6 8.26 -3.65 24.00
CA GLY A 6 8.32 -4.76 23.49
C GLY A 6 7.98 -5.85 24.23
N GLY A 7 8.38 -6.11 25.03
CA GLY A 7 8.06 -7.21 25.79
C GLY A 7 8.45 -8.50 25.16
N LEU A 8 7.97 -9.54 25.73
CA LEU A 8 8.31 -10.87 25.30
C LEU A 8 7.82 -11.21 23.93
N LEU A 9 6.84 -10.44 23.47
CA LEU A 9 6.26 -10.70 22.17
C LEU A 9 6.80 -9.77 21.09
N ALA A 10 7.91 -9.10 21.39
CA ALA A 10 8.51 -8.25 20.39
C ALA A 10 8.93 -9.09 19.20
N THR A 11 8.51 -8.66 18.02
CA THR A 11 8.84 -9.32 16.79
C THR A 11 9.66 -8.39 15.92
N SER A 12 10.40 -8.93 15.00
CA SER A 12 11.09 -8.09 14.03
C SER A 12 10.07 -7.40 13.15
N GLN A 13 10.30 -6.14 12.88
CA GLN A 13 9.45 -5.32 12.01
C GLN A 13 10.30 -4.66 10.94
N GLN A 14 9.76 -4.58 9.74
CA GLN A 14 10.47 -3.99 8.62
C GLN A 14 9.49 -3.37 7.63
N ASP A 15 10.02 -2.66 6.66
CA ASP A 15 9.26 -2.06 5.55
C ASP A 15 8.13 -1.15 6.04
N PRO A 16 8.44 -0.10 6.79
CA PRO A 16 7.39 0.78 7.28
C PRO A 16 6.79 1.61 6.15
N ALA A 17 5.50 1.84 6.20
CA ALA A 17 4.80 2.71 5.28
C ALA A 17 3.77 3.52 6.04
N LEU A 18 3.78 4.83 5.85
CA LEU A 18 2.81 5.71 6.48
C LEU A 18 1.76 6.13 5.46
N SER A 19 0.52 6.29 5.91
CA SER A 19 -0.48 6.96 5.11
C SER A 19 -0.11 8.42 4.92
N GLY A 20 -0.62 9.05 3.87
CA GLY A 20 -0.27 10.43 3.56
C GLY A 20 -0.61 11.40 4.69
N ASN A 21 -1.67 11.13 5.46
CA ASN A 21 -2.06 11.95 6.59
C ASN A 21 -1.31 11.61 7.89
N GLY A 22 -0.41 10.62 7.85
CA GLY A 22 0.38 10.23 9.01
C GLY A 22 -0.38 9.49 10.11
N LYS A 23 -1.64 9.12 9.89
CA LYS A 23 -2.45 8.48 10.93
C LYS A 23 -2.32 6.97 10.97
N TRP A 24 -1.89 6.37 9.90
CA TRP A 24 -1.78 4.92 9.79
C TRP A 24 -0.38 4.49 9.43
N LEU A 25 0.07 3.43 10.05
CA LEU A 25 1.37 2.82 9.78
C LEU A 25 1.14 1.36 9.41
N ALA A 26 1.70 0.95 8.30
CA ALA A 26 1.78 -0.46 7.96
C ALA A 26 3.22 -0.91 8.08
N VAL A 27 3.43 -2.08 8.64
CA VAL A 27 4.76 -2.70 8.74
C VAL A 27 4.63 -4.17 8.42
N ILE A 28 5.72 -4.78 8.05
CA ILE A 28 5.80 -6.22 7.94
C ILE A 28 6.35 -6.75 9.25
N SER A 29 5.56 -7.55 9.94
CA SER A 29 5.97 -8.17 11.20
C SER A 29 6.28 -9.63 10.96
N ASP A 30 7.37 -10.09 11.54
CA ASP A 30 7.74 -11.49 11.48
C ASP A 30 7.25 -12.15 12.76
N LEU A 31 6.26 -13.01 12.65
CA LEU A 31 5.73 -13.75 13.77
C LEU A 31 5.86 -15.24 13.46
N ARG A 32 6.74 -15.90 14.18
CA ARG A 32 6.97 -17.34 14.02
C ARG A 32 7.37 -17.71 12.57
N GLY A 33 8.25 -16.90 12.00
CA GLY A 33 8.73 -17.15 10.65
C GLY A 33 7.78 -16.72 9.55
N ARG A 34 6.64 -16.11 9.88
CA ARG A 34 5.72 -15.60 8.88
C ARG A 34 5.80 -14.10 8.83
N GLN A 35 6.10 -13.58 7.67
CA GLN A 35 6.16 -12.14 7.45
C GLN A 35 4.81 -11.68 6.94
N THR A 36 4.07 -10.97 7.76
CA THR A 36 2.74 -10.48 7.38
C THR A 36 2.61 -9.01 7.69
N VAL A 37 1.76 -8.35 6.91
CA VAL A 37 1.50 -6.94 7.11
C VAL A 37 0.65 -6.74 8.36
N GLN A 38 0.99 -5.71 9.13
CA GLN A 38 0.22 -5.28 10.26
C GLN A 38 -0.01 -3.78 10.13
N MET A 39 -1.22 -3.33 10.36
CA MET A 39 -1.58 -1.93 10.27
C MET A 39 -1.96 -1.40 11.63
N ARG A 40 -1.46 -0.22 11.97
CA ARG A 40 -1.71 0.40 13.27
C ARG A 40 -2.11 1.85 13.13
N ASN A 41 -2.95 2.27 14.05
CA ASN A 41 -3.21 3.69 14.24
C ASN A 41 -2.01 4.29 14.95
N VAL A 42 -1.42 5.34 14.38
CA VAL A 42 -0.20 5.94 14.92
C VAL A 42 -0.46 6.63 16.26
N ILE A 43 -1.66 7.20 16.44
CA ILE A 43 -1.96 7.98 17.64
C ILE A 43 -2.19 7.07 18.86
N ASN A 44 -3.02 6.07 18.74
CA ASN A 44 -3.37 5.23 19.88
C ASN A 44 -2.76 3.84 19.86
N GLY A 45 -2.02 3.50 18.79
CA GLY A 45 -1.37 2.19 18.69
C GLY A 45 -2.28 1.02 18.41
N SER A 46 -3.58 1.24 18.20
CA SER A 46 -4.50 0.14 17.99
C SER A 46 -4.22 -0.56 16.65
N ILE A 47 -4.38 -1.87 16.66
CA ILE A 47 -4.14 -2.69 15.48
C ILE A 47 -5.42 -2.74 14.66
N GLN A 48 -5.29 -2.50 13.37
CA GLN A 48 -6.40 -2.54 12.45
C GLN A 48 -6.44 -3.88 11.75
N ALA A 49 -7.58 -4.53 11.78
CA ALA A 49 -7.73 -5.82 11.10
C ALA A 49 -7.74 -5.63 9.59
N LEU A 50 -7.15 -6.58 8.88
CA LEU A 50 -7.10 -6.61 7.42
C LEU A 50 -7.66 -7.97 6.96
N PRO A 51 -8.98 -8.18 7.07
CA PRO A 51 -9.55 -9.51 6.87
C PRO A 51 -9.43 -10.05 5.46
N GLN A 52 -9.29 -9.18 4.46
CA GLN A 52 -9.15 -9.63 3.09
C GLN A 52 -7.74 -10.18 2.79
N LEU A 53 -6.78 -9.96 3.68
CA LEU A 53 -5.43 -10.47 3.49
C LEU A 53 -5.24 -11.75 4.31
N LYS A 54 -4.73 -12.77 3.65
CA LYS A 54 -4.58 -14.07 4.29
C LYS A 54 -3.27 -14.12 5.05
N ARG A 55 -3.35 -14.34 6.36
CA ARG A 55 -2.17 -14.32 7.23
C ARG A 55 -1.18 -15.44 6.98
N HIS A 56 -1.62 -16.51 6.33
CA HIS A 56 -0.72 -17.61 6.04
C HIS A 56 0.14 -17.36 4.79
N GLN A 57 -0.14 -16.30 4.06
CA GLN A 57 0.66 -15.93 2.91
C GLN A 57 1.65 -14.85 3.32
N PRO A 58 2.93 -14.98 2.97
CA PRO A 58 3.88 -13.91 3.24
C PRO A 58 3.51 -12.63 2.52
N HIS A 59 3.76 -11.51 3.17
CA HIS A 59 3.51 -10.19 2.62
C HIS A 59 4.81 -9.39 2.60
N SER A 60 4.92 -8.46 1.68
CA SER A 60 6.07 -7.54 1.63
C SER A 60 5.67 -6.22 0.99
N SER A 61 6.51 -5.23 1.18
CA SER A 61 6.42 -3.93 0.50
C SER A 61 5.05 -3.25 0.62
N PRO A 62 4.57 -2.96 1.83
CA PRO A 62 3.30 -2.26 1.96
C PRO A 62 3.42 -0.79 1.56
N SER A 63 2.33 -0.22 1.04
CA SER A 63 2.24 1.18 0.69
C SER A 63 0.81 1.64 0.92
N LEU A 64 0.62 2.79 1.55
CA LEU A 64 -0.71 3.25 1.95
C LEU A 64 -1.12 4.50 1.19
N SER A 65 -2.42 4.63 0.92
CA SER A 65 -2.99 5.82 0.33
C SER A 65 -3.18 6.92 1.39
N TRP A 66 -3.69 8.07 0.98
CA TRP A 66 -3.74 9.28 1.81
C TRP A 66 -4.37 9.06 3.18
N ASN A 67 -5.56 8.49 3.22
CA ASN A 67 -6.26 8.22 4.46
C ASN A 67 -6.09 6.77 4.95
N GLY A 68 -5.23 6.00 4.30
CA GLY A 68 -5.08 4.59 4.62
C GLY A 68 -6.25 3.73 4.18
N ARG A 69 -7.09 4.23 3.27
CA ARG A 69 -8.18 3.43 2.72
C ARG A 69 -7.64 2.23 1.97
N TYR A 70 -6.62 2.47 1.13
CA TYR A 70 -6.03 1.41 0.34
C TYR A 70 -4.67 1.04 0.87
N ILE A 71 -4.39 -0.24 0.84
CA ILE A 71 -3.05 -0.73 1.12
C ILE A 71 -2.60 -1.58 -0.05
N ALA A 72 -1.52 -1.18 -0.69
CA ALA A 72 -0.90 -1.94 -1.76
C ALA A 72 0.25 -2.75 -1.16
N LEU A 73 0.41 -3.97 -1.58
CA LEU A 73 1.47 -4.82 -1.07
C LEU A 73 1.71 -5.98 -2.03
N ILE A 74 2.74 -6.75 -1.73
CA ILE A 74 3.03 -7.95 -2.47
C ILE A 74 2.70 -9.14 -1.58
N THR A 75 1.91 -10.08 -2.11
CA THR A 75 1.62 -11.33 -1.44
C THR A 75 2.37 -12.45 -2.14
N GLN A 76 2.64 -13.52 -1.42
CA GLN A 76 3.30 -14.67 -2.00
C GLN A 76 2.44 -15.91 -1.80
N HIS A 77 2.18 -16.62 -2.88
CA HIS A 77 1.44 -17.87 -2.84
C HIS A 77 2.31 -18.93 -3.51
N GLY A 78 2.88 -19.80 -2.71
CA GLY A 78 3.87 -20.74 -3.18
C GLY A 78 5.11 -20.00 -3.69
N ARG A 79 5.45 -20.19 -4.94
CA ARG A 79 6.59 -19.51 -5.54
C ARG A 79 6.19 -18.25 -6.31
N ARG A 80 4.91 -17.95 -6.35
CA ARG A 80 4.41 -16.83 -7.13
C ARG A 80 4.18 -15.64 -6.22
N ARG A 81 4.65 -14.49 -6.66
CA ARG A 81 4.34 -13.23 -6.00
C ARG A 81 3.32 -12.48 -6.81
N MET A 82 2.47 -11.76 -6.13
CA MET A 82 1.43 -10.97 -6.77
C MET A 82 1.31 -9.64 -6.05
N ALA A 83 1.24 -8.57 -6.81
CA ALA A 83 0.91 -7.27 -6.25
C ALA A 83 -0.59 -7.16 -6.13
N VAL A 84 -1.07 -6.71 -4.98
CA VAL A 84 -2.49 -6.56 -4.71
C VAL A 84 -2.75 -5.23 -4.03
N ILE A 85 -3.96 -4.71 -4.17
CA ILE A 85 -4.41 -3.53 -3.46
C ILE A 85 -5.67 -3.90 -2.70
N ALA A 86 -5.64 -3.75 -1.38
CA ALA A 86 -6.78 -4.02 -0.54
C ALA A 86 -7.52 -2.72 -0.25
N ASP A 87 -8.82 -2.71 -0.49
CA ASP A 87 -9.68 -1.57 -0.18
C ASP A 87 -10.32 -1.83 1.18
N ARG A 88 -9.93 -1.06 2.18
CA ARG A 88 -10.43 -1.25 3.54
C ARG A 88 -11.87 -0.80 3.71
N LEU A 89 -12.37 0.03 2.82
CA LEU A 89 -13.72 0.53 2.93
C LEU A 89 -14.75 -0.51 2.49
N ASN A 90 -14.50 -1.19 1.39
CA ASN A 90 -15.46 -2.16 0.87
C ASN A 90 -15.01 -3.62 0.97
N GLY A 91 -13.82 -3.86 1.50
CA GLY A 91 -13.31 -5.22 1.68
C GLY A 91 -12.81 -5.90 0.43
N ARG A 92 -12.73 -5.19 -0.68
CA ARG A 92 -12.28 -5.79 -1.93
C ARG A 92 -10.76 -5.89 -2.00
N LEU A 93 -10.32 -6.87 -2.75
CA LEU A 93 -8.91 -7.06 -3.03
C LEU A 93 -8.74 -7.01 -4.55
N HIS A 94 -7.87 -6.12 -5.01
CA HIS A 94 -7.63 -5.91 -6.43
C HIS A 94 -6.25 -6.44 -6.80
N PRO A 95 -6.15 -7.58 -7.46
CA PRO A 95 -4.84 -8.04 -7.92
C PRO A 95 -4.41 -7.26 -9.15
N ILE A 96 -3.11 -7.03 -9.26
CA ILE A 96 -2.53 -6.36 -10.42
C ILE A 96 -2.07 -7.42 -11.38
N GLN A 97 -2.64 -7.44 -12.57
CA GLN A 97 -2.29 -8.43 -13.57
C GLN A 97 -1.01 -8.02 -14.26
N LEU A 98 -0.04 -8.91 -14.27
CA LEU A 98 1.22 -8.70 -14.95
C LEU A 98 1.36 -9.70 -16.08
N PRO A 99 1.95 -9.30 -17.20
CA PRO A 99 2.30 -10.25 -18.24
C PRO A 99 3.19 -11.35 -17.69
N GLY A 100 3.16 -12.50 -18.31
CA GLY A 100 3.93 -13.64 -17.85
C GLY A 100 5.41 -13.35 -17.76
N GLY A 101 6.07 -13.98 -16.80
CA GLY A 101 7.50 -13.84 -16.61
C GLY A 101 7.95 -12.67 -15.78
N ARG A 102 7.04 -11.82 -15.36
CA ARG A 102 7.37 -10.68 -14.49
C ARG A 102 7.04 -10.99 -13.06
N ASP A 103 7.99 -10.70 -12.19
CA ASP A 103 7.87 -10.99 -10.77
C ASP A 103 7.89 -9.66 -10.00
N PRO A 104 6.81 -9.31 -9.30
CA PRO A 104 6.77 -8.04 -8.58
C PRO A 104 7.66 -8.09 -7.33
N ILE A 105 8.40 -7.02 -7.12
CA ILE A 105 9.36 -6.92 -6.02
C ILE A 105 8.97 -5.87 -5.01
N GLN A 106 8.50 -4.72 -5.47
CA GLN A 106 8.20 -3.59 -4.59
C GLN A 106 7.11 -2.73 -5.19
N VAL A 107 6.23 -2.21 -4.35
CA VAL A 107 5.14 -1.33 -4.79
C VAL A 107 5.28 0.04 -4.18
N SER A 108 4.78 1.04 -4.86
CA SER A 108 4.65 2.39 -4.34
C SER A 108 3.32 2.94 -4.85
N LEU A 109 2.40 3.20 -3.93
CA LEU A 109 1.07 3.69 -4.26
C LEU A 109 1.04 5.20 -4.09
N ALA A 110 0.56 5.91 -5.07
CA ALA A 110 0.36 7.35 -4.93
C ALA A 110 -0.67 7.62 -3.82
N PRO A 111 -0.52 8.72 -3.09
CA PRO A 111 -1.46 9.00 -1.99
C PRO A 111 -2.92 9.04 -2.40
N ASP A 112 -3.23 9.52 -3.62
CA ASP A 112 -4.60 9.58 -4.10
C ASP A 112 -5.11 8.23 -4.61
N ALA A 113 -4.27 7.20 -4.60
CA ALA A 113 -4.60 5.86 -5.05
C ALA A 113 -4.88 5.75 -6.55
N GLN A 114 -4.46 6.72 -7.34
CA GLN A 114 -4.75 6.69 -8.78
C GLN A 114 -3.59 6.18 -9.62
N THR A 115 -2.44 6.03 -9.03
CA THR A 115 -1.24 5.57 -9.75
C THR A 115 -0.45 4.61 -8.85
N LEU A 116 0.01 3.52 -9.43
CA LEU A 116 0.86 2.56 -8.75
C LEU A 116 2.15 2.41 -9.52
N ALA A 117 3.28 2.53 -8.84
CA ALA A 117 4.56 2.17 -9.40
C ALA A 117 4.93 0.78 -8.89
N LEU A 118 5.38 -0.08 -9.76
CA LEU A 118 5.69 -1.46 -9.41
C LEU A 118 7.07 -1.81 -9.95
N GLN A 119 7.96 -2.16 -9.06
CA GLN A 119 9.24 -2.70 -9.48
C GLN A 119 9.07 -4.19 -9.75
N VAL A 120 9.51 -4.62 -10.92
CA VAL A 120 9.42 -6.02 -11.32
C VAL A 120 10.78 -6.52 -11.79
N THR A 121 10.98 -7.82 -11.72
CA THR A 121 12.09 -8.44 -12.43
C THR A 121 11.52 -9.12 -13.66
N ASP A 122 12.24 -9.02 -14.75
CA ASP A 122 11.85 -9.63 -16.02
C ASP A 122 13.12 -10.16 -16.65
N GLN A 123 13.31 -11.47 -16.66
CA GLN A 123 14.51 -12.14 -17.20
C GLN A 123 15.81 -11.55 -16.65
N GLY A 124 15.83 -11.34 -15.33
CA GLY A 124 17.01 -10.84 -14.65
C GLY A 124 17.21 -9.32 -14.72
N LEU A 125 16.35 -8.61 -15.43
CA LEU A 125 16.40 -7.16 -15.46
C LEU A 125 15.38 -6.58 -14.51
N TRP A 126 15.75 -5.51 -13.83
CA TRP A 126 14.84 -4.80 -12.94
C TRP A 126 14.23 -3.64 -13.70
N ARG A 127 12.92 -3.54 -13.63
CA ARG A 127 12.16 -2.49 -14.31
C ARG A 127 11.15 -1.89 -13.36
N VAL A 128 10.75 -0.66 -13.64
CA VAL A 128 9.63 -0.02 -12.94
C VAL A 128 8.52 0.19 -13.94
N GLU A 129 7.33 -0.27 -13.59
CA GLU A 129 6.15 -0.12 -14.42
C GLU A 129 5.12 0.71 -13.68
N ILE A 130 4.41 1.55 -14.41
CA ILE A 130 3.43 2.46 -13.85
C ILE A 130 2.05 2.02 -14.29
N PHE A 131 1.12 1.93 -13.34
CA PHE A 131 -0.25 1.54 -13.60
C PHE A 131 -1.20 2.66 -13.24
N ASP A 132 -2.12 2.96 -14.14
CA ASP A 132 -3.18 3.92 -13.89
C ASP A 132 -4.33 3.15 -13.24
N LEU A 133 -4.73 3.55 -12.05
CA LEU A 133 -5.77 2.88 -11.28
C LEU A 133 -7.08 3.63 -11.29
N SER A 134 -7.20 4.70 -12.08
CA SER A 134 -8.36 5.58 -12.02
C SER A 134 -9.66 4.90 -12.41
N ASP A 135 -9.59 3.84 -13.21
CA ASP A 135 -10.78 3.09 -13.58
C ASP A 135 -11.14 1.99 -12.59
N VAL A 136 -10.27 1.73 -11.62
CA VAL A 136 -10.43 0.62 -10.69
C VAL A 136 -10.70 1.09 -9.28
N LEU A 137 -10.03 2.16 -8.86
CA LEU A 137 -10.11 2.66 -7.50
C LEU A 137 -10.65 4.08 -7.47
N GLU A 138 -11.41 4.36 -6.42
CA GLU A 138 -11.84 5.72 -6.15
C GLU A 138 -10.69 6.52 -5.57
N ILE A 139 -10.72 7.83 -5.75
CA ILE A 139 -9.68 8.70 -5.22
C ILE A 139 -9.73 8.71 -3.70
N ASP A 140 -8.59 8.56 -3.07
CA ASP A 140 -8.45 8.73 -1.63
C ASP A 140 -7.95 10.16 -1.39
N ARG A 141 -8.75 11.00 -0.76
CA ARG A 141 -8.49 12.43 -0.60
C ARG A 141 -8.26 12.78 0.84
N PRO A 142 -7.57 13.89 1.10
CA PRO A 142 -7.47 14.40 2.45
C PRO A 142 -8.84 14.59 3.08
N ALA A 143 -8.96 14.24 4.36
CA ALA A 143 -10.20 14.39 5.10
C ALA A 143 -10.59 15.88 5.14
N GLY A 144 -11.87 16.14 4.94
CA GLY A 144 -12.36 17.51 4.94
C GLY A 144 -12.18 18.26 3.63
N GLN A 145 -11.52 17.66 2.67
CA GLN A 145 -11.41 18.30 1.37
C GLN A 145 -12.72 18.13 0.62
N ALA A 146 -13.25 19.22 0.12
CA ALA A 146 -14.49 19.17 -0.62
C ALA A 146 -14.31 18.30 -1.86
N LEU A 147 -15.36 17.61 -2.23
CA LEU A 147 -15.38 16.95 -3.51
C LEU A 147 -15.30 18.04 -4.54
N SER A 148 -14.25 18.05 -5.29
CA SER A 148 -13.99 19.16 -6.13
C SER A 148 -14.98 19.26 -7.23
N THR A 149 -15.57 20.35 -7.30
CA THR A 149 -15.99 20.85 -8.55
C THR A 149 -14.74 21.14 -9.32
N PRO A 150 -14.58 20.60 -10.46
CA PRO A 150 -13.45 21.00 -11.28
C PRO A 150 -13.49 22.51 -11.44
N PRO A 151 -12.37 23.16 -11.42
CA PRO A 151 -12.34 24.58 -11.66
C PRO A 151 -12.98 24.84 -13.00
N LEU A 152 -13.82 25.82 -13.02
CA LEU A 152 -14.48 26.18 -14.25
C LEU A 152 -13.47 26.52 -15.32
N THR A 153 -12.35 27.04 -14.93
CA THR A 153 -11.31 27.35 -15.84
C THR A 153 -10.07 26.78 -15.27
N PRO A 154 -9.55 25.76 -15.81
CA PRO A 154 -8.30 25.24 -15.34
C PRO A 154 -7.26 26.33 -15.51
N ALA A 155 -6.64 26.70 -14.45
CA ALA A 155 -5.54 27.62 -14.52
C ALA A 155 -4.49 27.00 -15.42
N PRO A 156 -4.01 27.72 -16.38
CA PRO A 156 -2.95 27.18 -17.19
C PRO A 156 -1.75 26.96 -16.33
N LEU A 157 -1.16 25.84 -16.51
CA LEU A 157 0.03 25.60 -15.83
C LEU A 157 1.08 26.36 -16.53
N GLU A 158 1.56 27.39 -15.91
CA GLU A 158 2.50 28.10 -16.49
C GLU A 158 3.74 27.56 -16.15
N TRP A 159 4.19 26.63 -16.72
CA TRP A 159 5.49 26.10 -16.57
C TRP A 159 6.40 26.82 -17.37
N SER A 160 6.18 27.99 -17.58
CA SER A 160 6.92 28.62 -18.52
C SER A 160 8.20 28.61 -18.15
N ALA A 161 8.82 28.14 -18.79
CA ALA A 161 10.12 28.13 -18.76
C ALA A 161 10.81 29.30 -18.87
#